data_4c6e40fd7c63b5a9bb73e0de839f19de
#
_entry.id   4c6e40fd7c63b5a9bb73e0de839f19de
#
_cell.length_a   1.000
_cell.length_b   1.000
_cell.length_c   1.000
_cell.angle_alpha   90.00
_cell.angle_beta   90.00
_cell.angle_gamma   90.00
#
_symmetry.space_group_name_H-M   'P 1'
#
loop_
_entity.id
_entity.type
_entity.pdbx_description
1 polymer ?
#
loop_
_entity_poly.entity_id
_entity_poly.type
_entity_poly.pdbx_seq_one_letter_code
_entity_poly.pdbx_strand_id
1 'polypeptide(L)'
;MPHVVQFSAVREVELVEIEAQPLTPGSVRIATWYSGISAGTELTAYRGTNPYLTSTWDAERRLFVPGEPSFGYPVSGWGYSEVGQVVEVADDVTDVHVGDVVHGIWGHRSDAVVPAAAVAGRIVPDGVDPVLGTFARVGAIALNGVLAADVRLGEQVAVFGQGVIGLLATRLASLSGGRVIAVDTVAARLAMATTFGAVHAVDALREGGAGERIRELTGGGADSAIELSGTDRALHEAVRSVVTEGLVAASGFYQGGASNLRLGEEFHHNRVRIVASQISGVPVSLGGRWNQGRLVRTVMGLVFAGDVDAGALVSDVVPAEDVAGVFARLDAGDPEILQAVLRFEAAPEQVQ
;
A
#
# COMPACT_ATOMS: atom_id res chain seq x y z
N MET A 1 24.83 17.47 0.12
CA MET A 1 23.50 18.14 0.09
C MET A 1 22.41 17.09 0.11
N PRO A 2 21.20 17.38 0.59
CA PRO A 2 20.07 16.45 0.52
C PRO A 2 19.68 16.11 -0.92
N HIS A 3 19.08 14.91 -1.10
CA HIS A 3 18.61 14.42 -2.38
C HIS A 3 17.12 14.07 -2.30
N VAL A 4 16.45 14.13 -3.44
CA VAL A 4 15.04 13.70 -3.59
C VAL A 4 14.88 12.92 -4.89
N VAL A 5 14.02 11.90 -4.87
CA VAL A 5 13.60 11.21 -6.09
C VAL A 5 12.63 12.11 -6.85
N GLN A 6 12.88 12.28 -8.13
CA GLN A 6 12.12 13.12 -9.03
C GLN A 6 11.76 12.34 -10.30
N PHE A 7 10.48 12.33 -10.65
CA PHE A 7 10.03 11.93 -11.98
C PHE A 7 10.16 13.14 -12.90
N SER A 8 11.19 13.18 -13.72
CA SER A 8 11.50 14.31 -14.61
C SER A 8 10.61 14.33 -15.84
N ALA A 9 10.22 13.16 -16.34
CA ALA A 9 9.27 12.96 -17.43
C ALA A 9 8.62 11.57 -17.33
N VAL A 10 7.74 11.25 -18.28
CA VAL A 10 7.18 9.89 -18.41
C VAL A 10 8.28 8.87 -18.61
N ARG A 11 8.37 7.87 -17.71
CA ARG A 11 9.40 6.83 -17.66
C ARG A 11 10.83 7.35 -17.41
N GLU A 12 10.94 8.53 -16.86
CA GLU A 12 12.19 9.10 -16.42
C GLU A 12 12.13 9.44 -14.94
N VAL A 13 13.01 8.84 -14.16
CA VAL A 13 13.13 9.06 -12.71
C VAL A 13 14.61 9.13 -12.34
N GLU A 14 14.95 10.03 -11.48
CA GLU A 14 16.32 10.32 -11.07
C GLU A 14 16.39 10.77 -9.61
N LEU A 15 17.57 10.68 -9.02
CA LEU A 15 17.88 11.24 -7.71
C LEU A 15 18.53 12.60 -7.93
N VAL A 16 17.87 13.67 -7.49
CA VAL A 16 18.36 15.06 -7.68
C VAL A 16 18.74 15.71 -6.35
N GLU A 17 19.73 16.55 -6.41
CA GLU A 17 20.18 17.36 -5.28
C GLU A 17 19.20 18.51 -5.03
N ILE A 18 18.92 18.78 -3.75
CA ILE A 18 18.03 19.87 -3.34
C ILE A 18 18.66 20.70 -2.22
N GLU A 19 18.18 21.92 -2.03
CA GLU A 19 18.55 22.72 -0.87
C GLU A 19 18.00 22.12 0.43
N ALA A 20 18.81 22.16 1.49
CA ALA A 20 18.38 21.73 2.80
C ALA A 20 17.27 22.65 3.33
N GLN A 21 16.18 22.05 3.77
CA GLN A 21 15.10 22.80 4.40
C GLN A 21 15.53 23.30 5.80
N PRO A 22 15.24 24.55 6.17
CA PRO A 22 15.50 25.01 7.53
C PRO A 22 14.60 24.30 8.54
N LEU A 23 15.13 24.02 9.74
CA LEU A 23 14.31 23.56 10.84
C LEU A 23 13.35 24.69 11.26
N THR A 24 12.09 24.37 11.47
CA THR A 24 11.06 25.33 11.89
C THR A 24 10.50 24.97 13.26
N PRO A 25 9.92 25.93 14.03
CA PRO A 25 9.27 25.61 15.29
C PRO A 25 8.26 24.45 15.15
N GLY A 26 8.22 23.56 16.14
CA GLY A 26 7.34 22.38 16.14
C GLY A 26 7.76 21.25 15.20
N SER A 27 8.95 21.33 14.60
CA SER A 27 9.43 20.33 13.63
C SER A 27 10.68 19.58 14.09
N VAL A 28 10.94 18.48 13.41
CA VAL A 28 12.14 17.66 13.54
C VAL A 28 12.77 17.43 12.17
N ARG A 29 14.09 17.29 12.12
CA ARG A 29 14.82 16.84 10.94
C ARG A 29 15.10 15.36 11.05
N ILE A 30 14.85 14.65 9.96
CA ILE A 30 15.04 13.21 9.87
C ILE A 30 16.03 12.91 8.75
N ALA A 31 17.10 12.19 9.08
CA ALA A 31 17.94 11.53 8.08
C ALA A 31 17.26 10.22 7.68
N THR A 32 16.80 10.13 6.43
CA THR A 32 16.10 8.95 5.92
C THR A 32 17.07 7.79 5.75
N TRP A 33 16.69 6.62 6.24
CA TRP A 33 17.43 5.38 6.06
C TRP A 33 16.85 4.56 4.92
N TYR A 34 15.52 4.35 4.93
CA TYR A 34 14.83 3.52 3.97
C TYR A 34 13.55 4.19 3.50
N SER A 35 13.19 3.94 2.24
CA SER A 35 11.93 4.40 1.66
C SER A 35 11.35 3.34 0.74
N GLY A 36 10.18 2.79 1.11
CA GLY A 36 9.51 1.72 0.37
C GLY A 36 8.77 2.26 -0.86
N ILE A 37 9.00 1.65 -2.02
CA ILE A 37 8.31 2.02 -3.26
C ILE A 37 6.92 1.38 -3.29
N SER A 38 5.90 2.19 -3.49
CA SER A 38 4.53 1.73 -3.71
C SER A 38 4.21 1.62 -5.20
N ALA A 39 4.57 0.49 -5.80
CA ALA A 39 4.47 0.27 -7.25
C ALA A 39 3.08 0.60 -7.80
N GLY A 40 1.98 0.21 -7.12
CA GLY A 40 0.61 0.46 -7.59
C GLY A 40 0.27 1.94 -7.77
N THR A 41 0.82 2.81 -6.92
CA THR A 41 0.56 4.26 -6.96
C THR A 41 1.65 5.00 -7.73
N GLU A 42 2.91 4.72 -7.45
CA GLU A 42 4.02 5.51 -7.96
C GLU A 42 4.31 5.25 -9.44
N LEU A 43 4.05 4.03 -9.92
CA LEU A 43 4.08 3.74 -11.35
C LEU A 43 3.07 4.57 -12.15
N THR A 44 2.03 5.14 -11.52
CA THR A 44 1.11 6.04 -12.23
C THR A 44 1.78 7.35 -12.61
N ALA A 45 2.64 7.90 -11.75
CA ALA A 45 3.46 9.05 -12.09
C ALA A 45 4.56 8.67 -13.10
N TYR A 46 5.23 7.55 -12.88
CA TYR A 46 6.25 7.05 -13.81
C TYR A 46 5.70 6.84 -15.23
N ARG A 47 4.52 6.22 -15.36
CA ARG A 47 3.84 5.95 -16.66
C ARG A 47 3.10 7.15 -17.26
N GLY A 48 2.90 8.22 -16.52
CA GLY A 48 2.07 9.34 -16.97
C GLY A 48 0.56 9.04 -16.98
N THR A 49 0.10 8.06 -16.19
CA THR A 49 -1.30 7.62 -16.15
C THR A 49 -2.07 8.13 -14.94
N ASN A 50 -1.43 8.89 -14.07
CA ASN A 50 -2.09 9.41 -12.88
C ASN A 50 -3.17 10.45 -13.26
N PRO A 51 -4.40 10.34 -12.74
CA PRO A 51 -5.48 11.27 -13.09
C PRO A 51 -5.17 12.74 -12.77
N TYR A 52 -4.33 13.01 -11.79
CA TYR A 52 -3.89 14.37 -11.45
C TYR A 52 -2.99 15.03 -12.50
N LEU A 53 -2.45 14.26 -13.45
CA LEU A 53 -1.70 14.77 -14.60
C LEU A 53 -2.61 15.35 -15.70
N THR A 54 -3.91 15.06 -15.69
CA THR A 54 -4.87 15.47 -16.70
C THR A 54 -6.09 16.20 -16.16
N SER A 55 -6.25 16.21 -14.82
CA SER A 55 -7.43 16.77 -14.15
C SER A 55 -7.05 17.36 -12.81
N THR A 56 -7.86 18.30 -12.33
CA THR A 56 -7.75 18.84 -10.97
C THR A 56 -8.80 18.19 -10.07
N TRP A 57 -8.40 17.77 -8.87
CA TRP A 57 -9.35 17.41 -7.82
C TRP A 57 -9.91 18.68 -7.16
N ASP A 58 -11.18 18.96 -7.41
CA ASP A 58 -11.93 20.01 -6.71
C ASP A 58 -12.36 19.46 -5.33
N ALA A 59 -11.68 19.91 -4.29
CA ALA A 59 -11.92 19.41 -2.92
C ALA A 59 -13.25 19.86 -2.34
N GLU A 60 -13.78 21.02 -2.75
CA GLU A 60 -15.08 21.55 -2.31
C GLU A 60 -16.22 20.77 -2.95
N ARG A 61 -16.15 20.57 -4.27
CA ARG A 61 -17.17 19.83 -5.04
C ARG A 61 -16.96 18.31 -5.00
N ARG A 62 -15.79 17.84 -4.56
CA ARG A 62 -15.36 16.44 -4.52
C ARG A 62 -15.47 15.74 -5.88
N LEU A 63 -14.98 16.40 -6.92
CA LEU A 63 -15.03 15.95 -8.31
C LEU A 63 -13.65 16.12 -8.97
N PHE A 64 -13.31 15.22 -9.88
CA PHE A 64 -12.26 15.47 -10.85
C PHE A 64 -12.82 16.37 -11.95
N VAL A 65 -12.20 17.53 -12.13
CA VAL A 65 -12.59 18.51 -13.12
C VAL A 65 -11.54 18.51 -14.24
N PRO A 66 -11.93 18.29 -15.52
CA PRO A 66 -11.02 18.46 -16.65
C PRO A 66 -10.50 19.90 -16.70
N GLY A 67 -9.21 20.09 -16.97
CA GLY A 67 -8.60 21.41 -17.05
C GLY A 67 -7.12 21.37 -16.77
N GLU A 68 -6.61 22.39 -16.08
CA GLU A 68 -5.21 22.41 -15.67
C GLU A 68 -4.92 21.23 -14.72
N PRO A 69 -3.83 20.47 -14.95
CA PRO A 69 -3.49 19.35 -14.06
C PRO A 69 -3.12 19.84 -12.67
N SER A 70 -3.42 19.02 -11.65
CA SER A 70 -3.05 19.32 -10.26
C SER A 70 -1.53 19.32 -10.07
N PHE A 71 -0.82 18.57 -10.88
CA PHE A 71 0.65 18.59 -10.97
C PHE A 71 1.10 18.20 -12.38
N GLY A 72 2.31 18.65 -12.74
CA GLY A 72 3.00 18.28 -13.98
C GLY A 72 4.44 17.90 -13.71
N TYR A 73 5.11 17.32 -14.69
CA TYR A 73 6.54 17.04 -14.58
C TYR A 73 7.37 18.34 -14.53
N PRO A 74 8.45 18.35 -13.72
CA PRO A 74 8.93 17.28 -12.86
C PRO A 74 8.08 17.11 -11.58
N VAL A 75 7.86 15.85 -11.15
CA VAL A 75 7.15 15.52 -9.92
C VAL A 75 8.18 15.03 -8.90
N SER A 76 8.32 15.73 -7.78
CA SER A 76 9.31 15.43 -6.76
C SER A 76 8.68 15.06 -5.42
N GLY A 77 9.39 14.25 -4.64
CA GLY A 77 9.03 13.95 -3.26
C GLY A 77 7.80 13.06 -3.11
N TRP A 78 7.49 12.25 -4.10
CA TRP A 78 6.53 11.15 -3.97
C TRP A 78 7.11 10.04 -3.09
N GLY A 79 6.25 9.20 -2.58
CA GLY A 79 6.54 8.19 -1.58
C GLY A 79 5.74 8.45 -0.31
N TYR A 80 5.44 7.38 0.42
CA TYR A 80 4.67 7.46 1.66
C TYR A 80 4.98 6.33 2.66
N SER A 81 6.20 5.78 2.56
CA SER A 81 6.63 4.59 3.32
C SER A 81 8.08 4.74 3.77
N GLU A 82 8.36 5.74 4.59
CA GLU A 82 9.71 6.11 4.97
C GLU A 82 10.02 5.74 6.42
N VAL A 83 11.31 5.48 6.68
CA VAL A 83 11.89 5.33 8.01
C VAL A 83 13.26 6.00 8.06
N GLY A 84 13.59 6.62 9.19
CA GLY A 84 14.84 7.31 9.38
C GLY A 84 15.07 7.74 10.81
N GLN A 85 16.23 8.30 11.09
CA GLN A 85 16.61 8.77 12.41
C GLN A 85 16.42 10.27 12.54
N VAL A 86 15.83 10.67 13.66
CA VAL A 86 15.76 12.09 14.05
C VAL A 86 17.16 12.60 14.39
N VAL A 87 17.63 13.58 13.63
CA VAL A 87 18.98 14.15 13.77
C VAL A 87 18.97 15.57 14.35
N GLU A 88 17.85 16.26 14.30
CA GLU A 88 17.67 17.60 14.84
C GLU A 88 16.23 17.80 15.30
N VAL A 89 16.04 18.51 16.40
CA VAL A 89 14.73 18.76 17.02
C VAL A 89 14.62 20.25 17.36
N ALA A 90 13.50 20.88 17.03
CA ALA A 90 13.26 22.27 17.40
C ALA A 90 13.07 22.43 18.92
N ASP A 91 13.47 23.58 19.47
CA ASP A 91 13.52 23.85 20.93
C ASP A 91 12.15 23.68 21.64
N ASP A 92 11.05 23.83 20.90
CA ASP A 92 9.68 23.74 21.41
C ASP A 92 9.07 22.32 21.31
N VAL A 93 9.83 21.32 20.83
CA VAL A 93 9.40 19.93 20.72
C VAL A 93 9.87 19.12 21.92
N THR A 94 8.98 18.36 22.55
CA THR A 94 9.26 17.58 23.78
C THR A 94 9.00 16.07 23.64
N ASP A 95 8.26 15.67 22.62
CA ASP A 95 7.74 14.29 22.50
C ASP A 95 8.54 13.41 21.52
N VAL A 96 9.55 13.98 20.88
CA VAL A 96 10.46 13.32 19.93
C VAL A 96 11.88 13.79 20.22
N HIS A 97 12.85 12.88 20.18
CA HIS A 97 14.22 13.15 20.59
C HIS A 97 15.21 12.84 19.47
N VAL A 98 16.36 13.50 19.48
CA VAL A 98 17.49 13.15 18.61
C VAL A 98 17.91 11.72 18.94
N GLY A 99 18.06 10.90 17.88
CA GLY A 99 18.38 9.49 17.99
C GLY A 99 17.16 8.56 17.82
N ASP A 100 15.93 9.06 18.01
CA ASP A 100 14.73 8.27 17.77
C ASP A 100 14.69 7.78 16.32
N VAL A 101 14.44 6.49 16.09
CA VAL A 101 14.18 5.93 14.76
C VAL A 101 12.68 5.94 14.56
N VAL A 102 12.22 6.68 13.55
CA VAL A 102 10.80 6.92 13.32
C VAL A 102 10.38 6.50 11.91
N HIS A 103 9.12 6.08 11.76
CA HIS A 103 8.51 5.83 10.47
C HIS A 103 7.42 6.87 10.16
N GLY A 104 7.20 7.17 8.88
CA GLY A 104 6.22 8.18 8.50
C GLY A 104 6.01 8.36 7.01
N ILE A 105 5.62 9.57 6.64
CA ILE A 105 5.36 9.98 5.26
C ILE A 105 6.08 11.30 5.03
N TRP A 106 7.15 11.28 4.22
CA TRP A 106 7.87 12.49 3.81
C TRP A 106 8.47 12.42 2.40
N GLY A 107 8.14 11.35 1.67
CA GLY A 107 8.58 11.12 0.29
C GLY A 107 10.00 10.57 0.19
N HIS A 108 10.34 10.04 -0.98
CA HIS A 108 11.67 9.47 -1.25
C HIS A 108 12.73 10.55 -1.25
N ARG A 109 13.31 10.86 -0.10
CA ARG A 109 14.37 11.86 0.06
C ARG A 109 15.34 11.48 1.18
N SER A 110 16.58 11.94 1.08
CA SER A 110 17.61 11.63 2.06
C SER A 110 17.48 12.40 3.38
N ASP A 111 16.80 13.55 3.35
CA ASP A 111 16.62 14.46 4.49
C ASP A 111 15.22 15.07 4.44
N ALA A 112 14.54 15.12 5.57
CA ALA A 112 13.21 15.71 5.66
C ALA A 112 13.05 16.54 6.95
N VAL A 113 12.41 17.69 6.84
CA VAL A 113 11.89 18.45 7.98
C VAL A 113 10.38 18.25 8.01
N VAL A 114 9.88 17.66 9.10
CA VAL A 114 8.47 17.35 9.28
C VAL A 114 7.95 17.85 10.63
N PRO A 115 6.64 18.14 10.76
CA PRO A 115 6.05 18.42 12.07
C PRO A 115 6.30 17.26 13.03
N ALA A 116 6.78 17.53 14.25
CA ALA A 116 7.04 16.50 15.25
C ALA A 116 5.80 15.63 15.51
N ALA A 117 4.60 16.23 15.50
CA ALA A 117 3.33 15.51 15.65
C ALA A 117 3.07 14.45 14.55
N ALA A 118 3.73 14.58 13.38
CA ALA A 118 3.59 13.59 12.31
C ALA A 118 4.30 12.27 12.61
N VAL A 119 5.31 12.30 13.50
CA VAL A 119 6.13 11.13 13.85
C VAL A 119 6.06 10.76 15.34
N ALA A 120 5.46 11.61 16.17
CA ALA A 120 5.24 11.32 17.58
C ALA A 120 4.48 9.99 17.75
N GLY A 121 5.04 9.07 18.56
CA GLY A 121 4.49 7.72 18.78
C GLY A 121 4.61 6.78 17.58
N ARG A 122 5.47 7.10 16.61
CA ARG A 122 5.80 6.23 15.46
C ARG A 122 7.26 5.74 15.52
N ILE A 123 7.71 5.42 16.71
CA ILE A 123 9.07 4.96 16.96
C ILE A 123 9.18 3.49 16.57
N VAL A 124 10.25 3.14 15.89
CA VAL A 124 10.66 1.75 15.67
C VAL A 124 11.34 1.27 16.95
N PRO A 125 10.89 0.18 17.57
CA PRO A 125 11.49 -0.32 18.81
C PRO A 125 12.95 -0.75 18.63
N ASP A 126 13.74 -0.63 19.70
CA ASP A 126 15.12 -1.11 19.71
C ASP A 126 15.18 -2.61 19.38
N GLY A 127 16.16 -2.98 18.56
CA GLY A 127 16.37 -4.37 18.14
C GLY A 127 15.44 -4.87 17.03
N VAL A 128 14.50 -4.04 16.56
CA VAL A 128 13.67 -4.32 15.40
C VAL A 128 14.38 -3.77 14.15
N ASP A 129 14.37 -4.55 13.05
CA ASP A 129 14.93 -4.07 11.78
C ASP A 129 14.16 -2.81 11.32
N PRO A 130 14.85 -1.67 11.17
CA PRO A 130 14.19 -0.42 10.78
C PRO A 130 13.46 -0.48 9.43
N VAL A 131 13.88 -1.34 8.51
CA VAL A 131 13.22 -1.52 7.21
C VAL A 131 11.72 -1.84 7.37
N LEU A 132 11.33 -2.50 8.46
CA LEU A 132 9.95 -2.83 8.76
C LEU A 132 9.06 -1.59 8.95
N GLY A 133 9.65 -0.44 9.31
CA GLY A 133 8.94 0.84 9.38
C GLY A 133 8.32 1.28 8.05
N THR A 134 8.87 0.83 6.93
CA THR A 134 8.34 1.13 5.58
C THR A 134 6.95 0.51 5.32
N PHE A 135 6.53 -0.44 6.13
CA PHE A 135 5.21 -1.11 5.97
C PHE A 135 4.05 -0.36 6.65
N ALA A 136 4.30 0.74 7.33
CA ALA A 136 3.29 1.46 8.10
C ALA A 136 2.07 1.88 7.25
N ARG A 137 2.30 2.49 6.09
CA ARG A 137 1.21 2.98 5.22
C ARG A 137 0.57 1.85 4.42
N VAL A 138 1.36 1.00 3.79
CA VAL A 138 0.84 -0.12 2.98
C VAL A 138 0.08 -1.12 3.86
N GLY A 139 0.53 -1.35 5.08
CA GLY A 139 -0.18 -2.16 6.07
C GLY A 139 -1.50 -1.53 6.52
N ALA A 140 -1.53 -0.21 6.72
CA ALA A 140 -2.76 0.50 7.04
C ALA A 140 -3.78 0.42 5.88
N ILE A 141 -3.33 0.47 4.62
CA ILE A 141 -4.17 0.26 3.43
C ILE A 141 -4.76 -1.17 3.44
N ALA A 142 -3.93 -2.17 3.69
CA ALA A 142 -4.36 -3.57 3.78
C ALA A 142 -5.43 -3.77 4.88
N LEU A 143 -5.17 -3.25 6.08
CA LEU A 143 -6.12 -3.34 7.19
C LEU A 143 -7.43 -2.59 6.89
N ASN A 144 -7.36 -1.44 6.24
CA ASN A 144 -8.56 -0.71 5.82
C ASN A 144 -9.43 -1.53 4.86
N GLY A 145 -8.79 -2.26 3.92
CA GLY A 145 -9.48 -3.20 3.02
C GLY A 145 -10.18 -4.34 3.78
N VAL A 146 -9.50 -4.94 4.75
CA VAL A 146 -10.08 -6.00 5.61
C VAL A 146 -11.27 -5.49 6.41
N LEU A 147 -11.16 -4.29 6.99
CA LEU A 147 -12.25 -3.66 7.72
C LEU A 147 -13.42 -3.26 6.80
N ALA A 148 -13.12 -2.83 5.56
CA ALA A 148 -14.15 -2.49 4.57
C ALA A 148 -14.90 -3.73 4.06
N ALA A 149 -14.23 -4.88 4.02
CA ALA A 149 -14.85 -6.18 3.69
C ALA A 149 -15.65 -6.77 4.87
N ASP A 150 -15.64 -6.13 6.04
CA ASP A 150 -16.35 -6.55 7.26
C ASP A 150 -16.04 -8.01 7.65
N VAL A 151 -14.78 -8.42 7.52
CA VAL A 151 -14.33 -9.81 7.76
C VAL A 151 -14.60 -10.24 9.20
N ARG A 152 -15.25 -11.40 9.38
CA ARG A 152 -15.59 -11.98 10.67
C ARG A 152 -15.07 -13.40 10.81
N LEU A 153 -15.03 -13.85 12.06
CA LEU A 153 -14.58 -15.20 12.41
C LEU A 153 -15.38 -16.27 11.65
N GLY A 154 -14.67 -17.11 10.90
CA GLY A 154 -15.25 -18.27 10.18
C GLY A 154 -15.74 -17.96 8.77
N GLU A 155 -15.82 -16.69 8.34
CA GLU A 155 -16.23 -16.31 6.99
C GLU A 155 -15.20 -16.68 5.94
N GLN A 156 -15.67 -17.01 4.74
CA GLN A 156 -14.86 -17.21 3.54
C GLN A 156 -14.55 -15.86 2.91
N VAL A 157 -13.27 -15.55 2.76
CA VAL A 157 -12.82 -14.25 2.25
C VAL A 157 -11.91 -14.44 1.04
N ALA A 158 -12.29 -13.90 -0.11
CA ALA A 158 -11.45 -13.94 -1.31
C ALA A 158 -10.57 -12.69 -1.38
N VAL A 159 -9.24 -12.84 -1.53
CA VAL A 159 -8.30 -11.72 -1.68
C VAL A 159 -7.67 -11.79 -3.06
N PHE A 160 -8.01 -10.82 -3.91
CA PHE A 160 -7.54 -10.70 -5.29
C PHE A 160 -6.33 -9.78 -5.38
N GLY A 161 -5.25 -10.29 -5.99
CA GLY A 161 -3.96 -9.63 -6.06
C GLY A 161 -3.12 -9.90 -4.79
N GLN A 162 -2.04 -10.69 -4.93
CA GLN A 162 -1.11 -11.05 -3.86
C GLN A 162 0.23 -10.29 -4.03
N GLY A 163 0.15 -9.01 -4.35
CA GLY A 163 1.26 -8.06 -4.15
C GLY A 163 1.45 -7.78 -2.65
N VAL A 164 2.33 -6.83 -2.31
CA VAL A 164 2.62 -6.48 -0.90
C VAL A 164 1.36 -6.22 -0.08
N ILE A 165 0.45 -5.36 -0.58
CA ILE A 165 -0.78 -5.02 0.14
C ILE A 165 -1.72 -6.22 0.22
N GLY A 166 -1.77 -7.05 -0.83
CA GLY A 166 -2.59 -8.26 -0.86
C GLY A 166 -2.13 -9.33 0.13
N LEU A 167 -0.83 -9.59 0.23
CA LEU A 167 -0.26 -10.51 1.21
C LEU A 167 -0.49 -10.01 2.64
N LEU A 168 -0.30 -8.72 2.89
CA LEU A 168 -0.65 -8.11 4.18
C LEU A 168 -2.15 -8.25 4.48
N ALA A 169 -3.04 -8.01 3.50
CA ALA A 169 -4.49 -8.19 3.66
C ALA A 169 -4.86 -9.66 3.91
N THR A 170 -4.22 -10.59 3.21
CA THR A 170 -4.37 -12.04 3.42
C THR A 170 -4.03 -12.40 4.87
N ARG A 171 -2.88 -11.93 5.39
CA ARG A 171 -2.49 -12.18 6.77
C ARG A 171 -3.45 -11.55 7.77
N LEU A 172 -3.82 -10.28 7.57
CA LEU A 172 -4.71 -9.55 8.47
C LEU A 172 -6.14 -10.13 8.47
N ALA A 173 -6.66 -10.57 7.32
CA ALA A 173 -7.95 -11.25 7.23
C ALA A 173 -7.91 -12.61 7.96
N SER A 174 -6.83 -13.37 7.82
CA SER A 174 -6.60 -14.62 8.55
C SER A 174 -6.54 -14.39 10.07
N LEU A 175 -5.79 -13.36 10.54
CA LEU A 175 -5.74 -12.97 11.96
C LEU A 175 -7.10 -12.49 12.48
N SER A 176 -7.97 -11.95 11.61
CA SER A 176 -9.34 -11.58 11.94
C SER A 176 -10.29 -12.79 12.02
N GLY A 177 -9.78 -14.00 11.73
CA GLY A 177 -10.52 -15.25 11.75
C GLY A 177 -11.21 -15.64 10.44
N GLY A 178 -10.95 -14.91 9.37
CA GLY A 178 -11.41 -15.24 8.01
C GLY A 178 -10.68 -16.47 7.43
N ARG A 179 -11.39 -17.29 6.68
CA ARG A 179 -10.84 -18.39 5.88
C ARG A 179 -10.47 -17.84 4.49
N VAL A 180 -9.20 -17.46 4.32
CA VAL A 180 -8.76 -16.69 3.16
C VAL A 180 -8.52 -17.58 1.95
N ILE A 181 -9.07 -17.16 0.80
CA ILE A 181 -8.82 -17.72 -0.53
C ILE A 181 -8.01 -16.67 -1.31
N ALA A 182 -6.73 -16.92 -1.52
CA ALA A 182 -5.85 -16.01 -2.25
C ALA A 182 -5.96 -16.22 -3.76
N VAL A 183 -6.02 -15.13 -4.51
CA VAL A 183 -6.09 -15.13 -5.98
C VAL A 183 -4.99 -14.26 -6.56
N ASP A 184 -4.18 -14.80 -7.46
CA ASP A 184 -3.16 -14.06 -8.22
C ASP A 184 -2.84 -14.78 -9.54
N THR A 185 -2.11 -14.12 -10.42
CA THR A 185 -1.59 -14.68 -11.66
C THR A 185 -0.17 -15.24 -11.51
N VAL A 186 0.53 -14.91 -10.41
CA VAL A 186 1.93 -15.27 -10.16
C VAL A 186 2.00 -16.41 -9.14
N ALA A 187 2.47 -17.58 -9.58
CA ALA A 187 2.53 -18.78 -8.76
C ALA A 187 3.38 -18.60 -7.47
N ALA A 188 4.48 -17.87 -7.53
CA ALA A 188 5.33 -17.58 -6.37
C ALA A 188 4.57 -16.77 -5.30
N ARG A 189 3.74 -15.80 -5.71
CA ARG A 189 2.90 -15.01 -4.82
C ARG A 189 1.79 -15.84 -4.18
N LEU A 190 1.21 -16.76 -4.93
CA LEU A 190 0.22 -17.73 -4.41
C LEU A 190 0.84 -18.67 -3.37
N ALA A 191 2.07 -19.14 -3.61
CA ALA A 191 2.80 -19.93 -2.62
C ALA A 191 3.05 -19.14 -1.33
N MET A 192 3.48 -17.87 -1.45
CA MET A 192 3.67 -16.98 -0.32
C MET A 192 2.35 -16.69 0.43
N ALA A 193 1.25 -16.50 -0.28
CA ALA A 193 -0.06 -16.28 0.34
C ALA A 193 -0.46 -17.42 1.29
N THR A 194 -0.04 -18.65 0.99
CA THR A 194 -0.27 -19.80 1.88
C THR A 194 0.49 -19.65 3.21
N THR A 195 1.72 -19.16 3.18
CA THR A 195 2.50 -18.89 4.41
C THR A 195 1.91 -17.70 5.20
N PHE A 196 1.24 -16.79 4.51
CA PHE A 196 0.50 -15.66 5.10
C PHE A 196 -0.91 -16.03 5.59
N GLY A 197 -1.30 -17.31 5.53
CA GLY A 197 -2.52 -17.82 6.15
C GLY A 197 -3.68 -18.05 5.19
N ALA A 198 -3.47 -18.00 3.86
CA ALA A 198 -4.48 -18.43 2.91
C ALA A 198 -4.70 -19.94 3.00
N VAL A 199 -5.96 -20.38 3.10
CA VAL A 199 -6.33 -21.80 3.13
C VAL A 199 -6.45 -22.41 1.74
N HIS A 200 -6.64 -21.56 0.72
CA HIS A 200 -6.65 -21.93 -0.69
C HIS A 200 -5.92 -20.88 -1.51
N ALA A 201 -5.28 -21.33 -2.58
CA ALA A 201 -4.64 -20.49 -3.59
C ALA A 201 -5.30 -20.79 -4.95
N VAL A 202 -5.70 -19.76 -5.68
CA VAL A 202 -6.40 -19.84 -6.96
C VAL A 202 -5.64 -19.06 -8.02
N ASP A 203 -5.23 -19.74 -9.09
CA ASP A 203 -4.68 -19.08 -10.26
C ASP A 203 -5.78 -18.29 -10.99
N ALA A 204 -5.60 -16.99 -11.13
CA ALA A 204 -6.56 -16.11 -11.80
C ALA A 204 -6.66 -16.34 -13.32
N LEU A 205 -5.69 -17.02 -13.93
CA LEU A 205 -5.64 -17.31 -15.37
C LEU A 205 -6.30 -18.65 -15.73
N ARG A 206 -6.81 -19.39 -14.75
CA ARG A 206 -7.47 -20.68 -14.99
C ARG A 206 -8.70 -20.56 -15.91
N GLU A 207 -9.03 -21.64 -16.62
CA GLU A 207 -10.27 -21.75 -17.37
C GLU A 207 -11.48 -21.62 -16.43
N GLY A 208 -12.54 -20.92 -16.84
CA GLY A 208 -13.73 -20.62 -16.05
C GLY A 208 -13.57 -19.40 -15.12
N GLY A 209 -12.33 -18.94 -14.86
CA GLY A 209 -12.04 -17.81 -14.00
C GLY A 209 -11.97 -18.14 -12.52
N ALA A 210 -11.49 -17.17 -11.74
CA ALA A 210 -11.31 -17.32 -10.29
C ALA A 210 -12.64 -17.34 -9.54
N GLY A 211 -13.64 -16.57 -9.99
CA GLY A 211 -14.95 -16.49 -9.35
C GLY A 211 -15.67 -17.84 -9.33
N GLU A 212 -15.65 -18.59 -10.44
CA GLU A 212 -16.22 -19.94 -10.52
C GLU A 212 -15.50 -20.88 -9.55
N ARG A 213 -14.17 -20.86 -9.53
CA ARG A 213 -13.39 -21.71 -8.64
C ARG A 213 -13.67 -21.46 -7.17
N ILE A 214 -13.82 -20.19 -6.79
CA ILE A 214 -14.15 -19.83 -5.41
C ILE A 214 -15.52 -20.38 -5.03
N ARG A 215 -16.51 -20.29 -5.91
CA ARG A 215 -17.84 -20.88 -5.68
C ARG A 215 -17.79 -22.40 -5.51
N GLU A 216 -16.96 -23.09 -6.28
CA GLU A 216 -16.73 -24.55 -6.12
C GLU A 216 -16.12 -24.85 -4.73
N LEU A 217 -15.08 -24.10 -4.33
CA LEU A 217 -14.37 -24.31 -3.06
C LEU A 217 -15.24 -24.02 -1.84
N THR A 218 -16.16 -23.06 -1.95
CA THR A 218 -16.98 -22.58 -0.84
C THR A 218 -18.39 -23.17 -0.83
N GLY A 219 -18.79 -23.84 -1.91
CA GLY A 219 -20.15 -24.37 -2.05
C GLY A 219 -21.21 -23.30 -2.34
N GLY A 220 -20.84 -22.15 -2.93
CA GLY A 220 -21.80 -21.11 -3.31
C GLY A 220 -21.27 -19.68 -3.43
N GLY A 221 -20.08 -19.43 -2.95
CA GLY A 221 -19.40 -18.14 -2.99
C GLY A 221 -18.74 -17.77 -1.67
N ALA A 222 -17.83 -16.83 -1.70
CA ALA A 222 -17.23 -16.24 -0.50
C ALA A 222 -18.22 -15.23 0.12
N ASP A 223 -18.14 -15.03 1.45
CA ASP A 223 -18.95 -14.04 2.16
C ASP A 223 -18.56 -12.62 1.75
N SER A 224 -17.25 -12.40 1.55
CA SER A 224 -16.72 -11.15 1.05
C SER A 224 -15.49 -11.33 0.17
N ALA A 225 -15.15 -10.29 -0.58
CA ALA A 225 -13.92 -10.23 -1.36
C ALA A 225 -13.19 -8.89 -1.15
N ILE A 226 -11.86 -8.92 -1.21
CA ILE A 226 -11.00 -7.74 -1.17
C ILE A 226 -10.22 -7.71 -2.49
N GLU A 227 -10.40 -6.66 -3.28
CA GLU A 227 -9.72 -6.50 -4.57
C GLU A 227 -8.56 -5.49 -4.42
N LEU A 228 -7.34 -5.95 -4.65
CA LEU A 228 -6.09 -5.22 -4.44
C LEU A 228 -5.16 -5.21 -5.67
N SER A 229 -5.56 -5.85 -6.77
CA SER A 229 -4.79 -5.80 -8.01
C SER A 229 -4.95 -4.47 -8.76
N GLY A 230 -6.07 -3.77 -8.55
CA GLY A 230 -6.41 -2.53 -9.24
C GLY A 230 -6.81 -2.73 -10.70
N THR A 231 -7.22 -3.94 -11.09
CA THR A 231 -7.71 -4.23 -12.44
C THR A 231 -9.21 -4.47 -12.46
N ASP A 232 -9.90 -3.95 -13.46
CA ASP A 232 -11.34 -4.14 -13.63
C ASP A 232 -11.71 -5.61 -13.92
N ARG A 233 -10.78 -6.39 -14.49
CA ARG A 233 -10.91 -7.82 -14.69
C ARG A 233 -10.95 -8.56 -13.35
N ALA A 234 -10.04 -8.27 -12.44
CA ALA A 234 -10.04 -8.89 -11.11
C ALA A 234 -11.24 -8.43 -10.28
N LEU A 235 -11.65 -7.17 -10.41
CA LEU A 235 -12.88 -6.67 -9.77
C LEU A 235 -14.12 -7.43 -10.29
N HIS A 236 -14.18 -7.74 -11.58
CA HIS A 236 -15.26 -8.57 -12.12
C HIS A 236 -15.25 -9.98 -11.52
N GLU A 237 -14.09 -10.62 -11.44
CA GLU A 237 -13.96 -11.95 -10.82
C GLU A 237 -14.28 -11.91 -9.31
N ALA A 238 -13.95 -10.83 -8.62
CA ALA A 238 -14.34 -10.62 -7.23
C ALA A 238 -15.88 -10.56 -7.07
N VAL A 239 -16.56 -9.85 -7.97
CA VAL A 239 -18.03 -9.81 -8.01
C VAL A 239 -18.62 -11.20 -8.26
N ARG A 240 -18.05 -11.98 -9.18
CA ARG A 240 -18.46 -13.35 -9.48
C ARG A 240 -18.26 -14.32 -8.30
N SER A 241 -17.28 -14.04 -7.45
CA SER A 241 -16.84 -14.94 -6.38
C SER A 241 -17.71 -14.93 -5.13
N VAL A 242 -18.47 -13.85 -4.89
CA VAL A 242 -19.20 -13.69 -3.63
C VAL A 242 -20.63 -14.23 -3.69
N VAL A 243 -21.18 -14.53 -2.51
CA VAL A 243 -22.58 -14.95 -2.35
C VAL A 243 -23.58 -13.86 -2.76
N THR A 244 -24.86 -14.19 -2.81
CA THR A 244 -25.93 -13.20 -2.97
C THR A 244 -25.85 -12.16 -1.83
N GLU A 245 -25.95 -10.88 -2.17
CA GLU A 245 -25.77 -9.74 -1.26
C GLU A 245 -24.35 -9.64 -0.66
N GLY A 246 -23.40 -10.40 -1.19
CA GLY A 246 -22.00 -10.38 -0.79
C GLY A 246 -21.34 -9.02 -0.98
N LEU A 247 -20.22 -8.82 -0.30
CA LEU A 247 -19.50 -7.54 -0.24
C LEU A 247 -18.15 -7.64 -0.94
N VAL A 248 -17.87 -6.72 -1.85
CA VAL A 248 -16.55 -6.55 -2.49
C VAL A 248 -15.94 -5.23 -2.04
N ALA A 249 -14.84 -5.28 -1.28
CA ALA A 249 -14.03 -4.12 -0.96
C ALA A 249 -13.04 -3.84 -2.09
N ALA A 250 -13.31 -2.82 -2.90
CA ALA A 250 -12.45 -2.35 -3.96
C ALA A 250 -11.36 -1.45 -3.36
N SER A 251 -10.17 -2.03 -3.13
CA SER A 251 -9.04 -1.39 -2.46
C SER A 251 -7.88 -1.11 -3.42
N GLY A 252 -7.91 -1.66 -4.63
CA GLY A 252 -6.96 -1.38 -5.69
C GLY A 252 -7.09 0.05 -6.23
N PHE A 253 -6.03 0.58 -6.84
CA PHE A 253 -6.07 1.85 -7.55
C PHE A 253 -6.32 1.61 -9.03
N TYR A 254 -7.55 1.79 -9.46
CA TYR A 254 -7.98 1.56 -10.84
C TYR A 254 -7.61 2.78 -11.71
N GLN A 255 -6.62 2.60 -12.59
CA GLN A 255 -6.03 3.68 -13.41
C GLN A 255 -6.77 3.94 -14.72
N GLY A 256 -7.79 3.17 -15.03
CA GLY A 256 -8.51 3.24 -16.32
C GLY A 256 -10.01 3.04 -16.18
N GLY A 257 -10.67 2.92 -17.32
CA GLY A 257 -12.08 2.56 -17.37
C GLY A 257 -12.34 1.12 -16.92
N ALA A 258 -13.60 0.76 -16.71
CA ALA A 258 -14.03 -0.55 -16.20
C ALA A 258 -14.71 -1.37 -17.31
N SER A 259 -14.05 -1.57 -18.45
CA SER A 259 -14.62 -2.25 -19.63
C SER A 259 -14.88 -3.75 -19.43
N ASN A 260 -14.15 -4.39 -18.48
CA ASN A 260 -14.33 -5.80 -18.16
C ASN A 260 -15.35 -6.04 -17.04
N LEU A 261 -15.79 -5.02 -16.32
CA LEU A 261 -16.79 -5.13 -15.26
C LEU A 261 -18.21 -5.18 -15.84
N ARG A 262 -18.87 -6.33 -15.76
CA ARG A 262 -20.18 -6.58 -16.35
C ARG A 262 -21.28 -6.42 -15.31
N LEU A 263 -21.83 -5.23 -15.20
CA LEU A 263 -22.82 -4.90 -14.15
C LEU A 263 -24.21 -5.56 -14.38
N GLY A 264 -24.53 -5.99 -15.60
CA GLY A 264 -25.78 -6.68 -15.93
C GLY A 264 -25.81 -8.17 -15.58
N GLU A 265 -24.68 -8.74 -15.18
CA GLU A 265 -24.52 -10.16 -14.88
C GLU A 265 -24.62 -10.42 -13.34
N GLU A 266 -23.63 -11.07 -12.74
CA GLU A 266 -23.63 -11.47 -11.33
C GLU A 266 -23.81 -10.30 -10.37
N PHE A 267 -23.27 -9.11 -10.70
CA PHE A 267 -23.49 -7.90 -9.89
C PHE A 267 -24.99 -7.63 -9.70
N HIS A 268 -25.74 -7.58 -10.80
CA HIS A 268 -27.18 -7.30 -10.77
C HIS A 268 -27.98 -8.47 -10.16
N HIS A 269 -27.74 -9.68 -10.64
CA HIS A 269 -28.55 -10.84 -10.25
C HIS A 269 -28.33 -11.27 -8.81
N ASN A 270 -27.11 -11.15 -8.30
CA ASN A 270 -26.77 -11.48 -6.92
C ASN A 270 -26.82 -10.26 -5.98
N ARG A 271 -27.22 -9.07 -6.44
CA ARG A 271 -27.29 -7.84 -5.64
C ARG A 271 -25.99 -7.56 -4.88
N VAL A 272 -24.84 -7.77 -5.52
CA VAL A 272 -23.52 -7.60 -4.93
C VAL A 272 -23.29 -6.13 -4.58
N ARG A 273 -22.69 -5.89 -3.42
CA ARG A 273 -22.28 -4.54 -2.98
C ARG A 273 -20.79 -4.34 -3.26
N ILE A 274 -20.44 -3.25 -3.93
CA ILE A 274 -19.05 -2.82 -4.12
C ILE A 274 -18.83 -1.57 -3.29
N VAL A 275 -17.82 -1.57 -2.41
CA VAL A 275 -17.44 -0.42 -1.60
C VAL A 275 -15.99 -0.02 -1.86
N ALA A 276 -15.73 1.27 -2.01
CA ALA A 276 -14.36 1.76 -2.13
C ALA A 276 -13.68 1.79 -0.76
N SER A 277 -12.44 1.30 -0.69
CA SER A 277 -11.60 1.32 0.52
C SER A 277 -10.39 2.22 0.32
N GLN A 278 -10.61 3.51 0.16
CA GLN A 278 -9.55 4.50 0.01
C GLN A 278 -9.07 4.97 1.39
N ILE A 279 -7.74 4.98 1.59
CA ILE A 279 -7.08 5.17 2.91
C ILE A 279 -7.24 6.57 3.54
N SER A 280 -7.81 7.57 2.85
CA SER A 280 -8.14 8.86 3.48
C SER A 280 -9.24 8.76 4.53
N GLY A 281 -10.00 7.66 4.54
CA GLY A 281 -11.07 7.37 5.49
C GLY A 281 -11.12 5.90 5.89
N VAL A 282 -11.89 5.61 6.93
CA VAL A 282 -12.25 4.26 7.36
C VAL A 282 -13.72 4.01 7.06
N PRO A 283 -14.20 2.75 7.04
CA PRO A 283 -15.63 2.48 6.88
C PRO A 283 -16.49 3.30 7.84
N VAL A 284 -17.56 3.91 7.34
CA VAL A 284 -18.40 4.84 8.11
C VAL A 284 -18.93 4.21 9.40
N SER A 285 -19.29 2.92 9.36
CA SER A 285 -19.73 2.13 10.52
C SER A 285 -18.68 2.02 11.62
N LEU A 286 -17.42 2.26 11.31
CA LEU A 286 -16.28 2.14 12.21
C LEU A 286 -15.68 3.49 12.61
N GLY A 287 -16.14 4.61 12.02
CA GLY A 287 -15.54 5.95 12.19
C GLY A 287 -15.48 6.46 13.63
N GLY A 288 -16.37 5.99 14.52
CA GLY A 288 -16.32 6.31 15.96
C GLY A 288 -15.20 5.59 16.73
N ARG A 289 -14.61 4.53 16.15
CA ARG A 289 -13.61 3.69 16.82
C ARG A 289 -12.29 3.63 16.07
N TRP A 290 -12.28 3.84 14.76
CA TRP A 290 -11.15 3.72 13.87
C TRP A 290 -10.83 5.05 13.18
N ASN A 291 -9.55 5.27 12.95
CA ASN A 291 -8.99 6.35 12.15
C ASN A 291 -7.65 5.90 11.58
N GLN A 292 -7.05 6.72 10.71
CA GLN A 292 -5.76 6.38 10.09
C GLN A 292 -4.65 6.09 11.13
N GLY A 293 -4.56 6.87 12.20
CA GLY A 293 -3.57 6.65 13.25
C GLY A 293 -3.75 5.30 13.95
N ARG A 294 -4.99 4.88 14.19
CA ARG A 294 -5.27 3.56 14.76
C ARG A 294 -4.93 2.42 13.78
N LEU A 295 -5.21 2.58 12.48
CA LEU A 295 -4.82 1.60 11.47
C LEU A 295 -3.30 1.36 11.50
N VAL A 296 -2.52 2.45 11.44
CA VAL A 296 -1.05 2.38 11.49
C VAL A 296 -0.56 1.72 12.77
N ARG A 297 -1.00 2.18 13.96
CA ARG A 297 -0.58 1.59 15.22
C ARG A 297 -0.92 0.11 15.34
N THR A 298 -2.09 -0.30 14.87
CA THR A 298 -2.50 -1.70 14.91
C THR A 298 -1.60 -2.57 14.06
N VAL A 299 -1.36 -2.17 12.81
CA VAL A 299 -0.52 -2.96 11.90
C VAL A 299 0.93 -2.97 12.36
N MET A 300 1.49 -1.82 12.72
CA MET A 300 2.88 -1.78 13.17
C MET A 300 3.09 -2.54 14.47
N GLY A 301 2.11 -2.57 15.37
CA GLY A 301 2.14 -3.44 16.54
C GLY A 301 2.25 -4.92 16.17
N LEU A 302 1.48 -5.39 15.17
CA LEU A 302 1.54 -6.78 14.69
C LEU A 302 2.86 -7.08 13.94
N VAL A 303 3.37 -6.13 13.15
CA VAL A 303 4.64 -6.26 12.44
C VAL A 303 5.80 -6.35 13.44
N PHE A 304 5.87 -5.43 14.39
CA PHE A 304 6.94 -5.41 15.39
C PHE A 304 6.87 -6.57 16.38
N ALA A 305 5.70 -7.15 16.61
CA ALA A 305 5.54 -8.38 17.41
C ALA A 305 5.87 -9.67 16.62
N GLY A 306 6.06 -9.58 15.30
CA GLY A 306 6.29 -10.74 14.43
C GLY A 306 5.02 -11.51 14.06
N ASP A 307 3.83 -11.04 14.43
CA ASP A 307 2.56 -11.65 14.01
C ASP A 307 2.29 -11.49 12.52
N VAL A 308 2.87 -10.45 11.91
CA VAL A 308 2.92 -10.20 10.47
C VAL A 308 4.38 -10.17 10.05
N ASP A 309 4.83 -11.19 9.34
CA ASP A 309 6.20 -11.28 8.81
C ASP A 309 6.36 -10.36 7.58
N ALA A 310 6.44 -9.06 7.84
CA ALA A 310 6.63 -8.06 6.79
C ALA A 310 8.04 -8.12 6.18
N GLY A 311 9.03 -8.63 6.91
CA GLY A 311 10.39 -8.81 6.41
C GLY A 311 10.46 -9.74 5.22
N ALA A 312 9.68 -10.82 5.22
CA ALA A 312 9.58 -11.75 4.08
C ALA A 312 9.06 -11.10 2.78
N LEU A 313 8.46 -9.91 2.86
CA LEU A 313 7.95 -9.18 1.71
C LEU A 313 9.01 -8.29 1.05
N VAL A 314 10.12 -7.99 1.73
CA VAL A 314 11.21 -7.16 1.17
C VAL A 314 12.01 -8.03 0.21
N SER A 315 11.86 -7.78 -1.09
CA SER A 315 12.59 -8.52 -2.13
C SER A 315 13.87 -7.83 -2.56
N ASP A 316 13.90 -6.49 -2.54
CA ASP A 316 15.02 -5.68 -3.00
C ASP A 316 15.27 -4.50 -2.05
N VAL A 317 16.51 -4.35 -1.61
CA VAL A 317 16.99 -3.13 -0.95
C VAL A 317 18.09 -2.55 -1.83
N VAL A 318 17.79 -1.47 -2.53
CA VAL A 318 18.68 -0.89 -3.54
C VAL A 318 19.17 0.50 -3.08
N PRO A 319 20.40 0.91 -3.41
CA PRO A 319 20.85 2.28 -3.23
C PRO A 319 19.89 3.26 -3.91
N ALA A 320 19.63 4.43 -3.31
CA ALA A 320 18.70 5.41 -3.87
C ALA A 320 19.17 5.95 -5.24
N GLU A 321 20.47 5.87 -5.52
CA GLU A 321 21.09 6.21 -6.81
C GLU A 321 20.61 5.29 -7.94
N ASP A 322 20.21 4.06 -7.63
CA ASP A 322 19.73 3.07 -8.59
C ASP A 322 18.21 3.14 -8.84
N VAL A 323 17.57 4.21 -8.40
CA VAL A 323 16.10 4.41 -8.48
C VAL A 323 15.56 4.20 -9.91
N ALA A 324 16.29 4.65 -10.94
CA ALA A 324 15.87 4.48 -12.34
C ALA A 324 15.78 3.00 -12.73
N GLY A 325 16.75 2.20 -12.31
CA GLY A 325 16.78 0.75 -12.58
C GLY A 325 15.64 0.00 -11.93
N VAL A 326 15.32 0.31 -10.67
CA VAL A 326 14.23 -0.38 -9.95
C VAL A 326 12.86 0.01 -10.51
N PHE A 327 12.63 1.28 -10.88
CA PHE A 327 11.36 1.69 -11.52
C PHE A 327 11.18 1.04 -12.90
N ALA A 328 12.24 0.90 -13.69
CA ALA A 328 12.19 0.20 -14.98
C ALA A 328 11.82 -1.30 -14.81
N ARG A 329 12.39 -2.00 -13.81
CA ARG A 329 12.02 -3.38 -13.49
C ARG A 329 10.56 -3.50 -13.02
N LEU A 330 10.11 -2.60 -12.16
CA LEU A 330 8.72 -2.55 -11.71
C LEU A 330 7.74 -2.29 -12.87
N ASP A 331 8.10 -1.38 -13.80
CA ASP A 331 7.28 -1.08 -14.99
C ASP A 331 7.20 -2.28 -15.95
N ALA A 332 8.27 -3.04 -16.06
CA ALA A 332 8.33 -4.29 -16.83
C ALA A 332 7.52 -5.43 -16.17
N GLY A 333 7.06 -5.26 -14.94
CA GLY A 333 6.31 -6.28 -14.20
C GLY A 333 7.19 -7.45 -13.74
N ASP A 334 8.44 -7.19 -13.36
CA ASP A 334 9.37 -8.18 -12.85
C ASP A 334 8.73 -8.99 -11.70
N PRO A 335 8.47 -10.30 -11.88
CA PRO A 335 7.75 -11.11 -10.90
C PRO A 335 8.56 -11.36 -9.62
N GLU A 336 9.87 -11.15 -9.65
CA GLU A 336 10.76 -11.32 -8.50
C GLU A 336 10.65 -10.13 -7.52
N ILE A 337 10.22 -8.96 -8.01
CA ILE A 337 10.02 -7.80 -7.13
C ILE A 337 8.66 -7.88 -6.46
N LEU A 338 8.66 -7.95 -5.14
CA LEU A 338 7.47 -7.82 -4.32
C LEU A 338 7.46 -6.44 -3.63
N GLN A 339 8.39 -6.17 -2.71
CA GLN A 339 8.62 -4.85 -2.13
C GLN A 339 10.05 -4.41 -2.39
N ALA A 340 10.19 -3.38 -3.21
CA ALA A 340 11.46 -2.68 -3.37
C ALA A 340 11.57 -1.54 -2.35
N VAL A 341 12.75 -1.39 -1.76
CA VAL A 341 13.08 -0.37 -0.78
C VAL A 341 14.32 0.39 -1.22
N LEU A 342 14.25 1.69 -1.28
CA LEU A 342 15.39 2.57 -1.50
C LEU A 342 16.15 2.73 -0.18
N ARG A 343 17.47 2.53 -0.21
CA ARG A 343 18.38 2.78 0.90
C ARG A 343 19.16 4.07 0.64
N PHE A 344 19.09 4.99 1.58
CA PHE A 344 19.87 6.24 1.56
C PHE A 344 21.20 6.08 2.34
N GLU A 345 22.16 6.93 2.04
CA GLU A 345 23.52 6.87 2.59
C GLU A 345 23.56 6.90 4.14
N ALA A 346 22.62 7.60 4.78
CA ALA A 346 22.52 7.67 6.24
C ALA A 346 22.07 6.36 6.92
N ALA A 347 21.61 5.35 6.15
CA ALA A 347 21.22 4.06 6.72
C ALA A 347 22.43 3.34 7.32
N PRO A 348 22.28 2.67 8.49
CA PRO A 348 23.34 1.85 9.06
C PRO A 348 23.72 0.73 8.09
N GLU A 349 25.00 0.33 8.11
CA GLU A 349 25.42 -0.87 7.39
C GLU A 349 24.65 -2.07 7.92
N GLN A 350 24.07 -2.86 7.00
CA GLN A 350 23.37 -4.08 7.39
C GLN A 350 24.38 -5.04 8.03
N VAL A 351 24.17 -5.36 9.29
CA VAL A 351 24.88 -6.45 9.95
C VAL A 351 24.38 -7.74 9.29
N GLN A 352 25.27 -8.39 8.52
CA GLN A 352 25.00 -9.68 7.85
C GLN A 352 24.72 -10.79 8.85
#